data_c058c062c7fe2e7134d348cd9bfdac8b
#
_entry.id   c058c062c7fe2e7134d348cd9bfdac8b
#
_cell.length_a   1.000
_cell.length_b   1.000
_cell.length_c   1.000
_cell.angle_alpha   90.00
_cell.angle_beta   90.00
_cell.angle_gamma   90.00
#
_symmetry.space_group_name_H-M   'P 1'
#
loop_
_entity.id
_entity.type
_entity.pdbx_description
1 polymer ?
#
loop_
_entity_poly.entity_id
_entity_poly.type
_entity_poly.pdbx_seq_one_letter_code
_entity_poly.pdbx_strand_id
1 'polypeptide(L)'
;MALLRSPRPPTGALLLKPLILAVACGTAMTWAADKPGDAPVVVGKIANTFEQLRVNSVADQLIRYLEKAVDWASGPASRVSLGSITPGVRTAVLAHPEVALAQEQRLTAAAATREAYAGFLPQVSSKLESGTRRYDAVNTPWNKTPAYEDPSKALTVTVSQLLYDFGGVNHKTEARTALEDAAAARSNSKRSEVTLRVMSAWLELFRAQQLVSVTQMNTLSRQQVLSFIEEREQLGGSSQSDVLRVRARLADAQSAAVAAQIRLTSAEAVYREMFSAPPPRQIALPEIAPIDLPKMAAPQAFAVSPLLSEAKAQTEAASREAKAAAAAMLPSFYLDLSARRRDMGGPGVPGLDWTAGVGVRHNLYAGGAEAARQRQAEQRVTESLLGQDNLLRQIERASSQALSDVNNSTAALNARKEAVQVAALALEAVREQFSFRRGTLLDLLRSQEELYIAGRDLVDGLVDHSLSRYRLLHLADELTPLFNLPAQTPVPRD
;
A
#
# COMPACT_ATOMS: atom_id res chain seq x y z
N MET A 1 -41.34 48.24 2.06
CA MET A 1 -41.07 49.64 1.69
C MET A 1 -39.90 49.63 0.74
N ALA A 2 -40.16 49.98 -0.49
CA ALA A 2 -39.39 50.60 -1.57
C ALA A 2 -38.09 49.84 -2.00
N LEU A 3 -38.04 49.09 -3.12
CA LEU A 3 -38.02 49.48 -4.54
C LEU A 3 -36.86 50.41 -4.93
N LEU A 4 -35.95 49.87 -5.81
CA LEU A 4 -35.50 50.47 -7.05
C LEU A 4 -34.39 49.57 -7.62
N ARG A 5 -34.59 48.69 -8.60
CA ARG A 5 -34.62 48.89 -10.08
C ARG A 5 -33.25 49.18 -10.67
N SER A 6 -32.82 48.20 -11.49
CA SER A 6 -31.77 48.19 -12.50
C SER A 6 -31.96 49.30 -13.59
N PRO A 7 -30.94 49.50 -14.45
CA PRO A 7 -31.16 49.07 -15.84
C PRO A 7 -29.98 48.36 -16.54
N ARG A 8 -30.30 47.45 -17.43
CA ARG A 8 -29.59 47.13 -18.71
C ARG A 8 -29.98 48.24 -19.76
N PRO A 9 -29.38 48.37 -20.93
CA PRO A 9 -28.51 47.61 -21.83
C PRO A 9 -27.52 48.50 -22.65
N PRO A 10 -27.16 48.30 -23.93
CA PRO A 10 -27.57 47.36 -24.96
C PRO A 10 -26.42 46.63 -25.73
N THR A 11 -26.83 45.64 -26.49
CA THR A 11 -26.20 44.94 -27.59
C THR A 11 -25.57 45.86 -28.68
N GLY A 12 -24.37 45.48 -29.14
CA GLY A 12 -23.76 46.04 -30.33
C GLY A 12 -22.70 45.08 -30.90
N ALA A 13 -23.13 44.21 -31.80
CA ALA A 13 -22.23 43.38 -32.60
C ALA A 13 -21.43 44.25 -33.57
N LEU A 14 -20.13 44.11 -33.61
CA LEU A 14 -19.30 44.56 -34.72
C LEU A 14 -18.25 43.49 -35.04
N LEU A 15 -18.57 42.79 -36.11
CA LEU A 15 -17.65 41.93 -36.87
C LEU A 15 -16.53 42.80 -37.46
N LEU A 16 -15.29 42.54 -37.10
CA LEU A 16 -14.10 43.04 -37.78
C LEU A 16 -13.27 41.84 -38.26
N LYS A 17 -13.40 41.56 -39.56
CA LYS A 17 -12.48 40.70 -40.32
C LYS A 17 -11.11 41.37 -40.40
N PRO A 18 -9.97 40.67 -40.23
CA PRO A 18 -8.68 41.26 -40.58
C PRO A 18 -8.48 41.28 -42.09
N LEU A 19 -8.17 42.44 -42.57
CA LEU A 19 -7.79 42.77 -43.94
C LEU A 19 -6.35 42.28 -44.17
N ILE A 20 -6.18 41.37 -45.12
CA ILE A 20 -4.88 41.01 -45.70
C ILE A 20 -4.41 42.18 -46.56
N LEU A 21 -3.34 42.83 -46.15
CA LEU A 21 -2.65 43.81 -46.99
C LEU A 21 -1.31 43.25 -47.47
N ALA A 22 -1.29 42.74 -48.68
CA ALA A 22 -0.08 42.47 -49.41
C ALA A 22 0.53 43.80 -49.86
N VAL A 23 1.69 44.15 -49.37
CA VAL A 23 2.50 45.23 -49.97
C VAL A 23 3.72 44.62 -50.64
N ALA A 24 3.60 44.44 -51.93
CA ALA A 24 4.74 44.32 -52.80
C ALA A 24 5.22 45.74 -53.10
N CYS A 25 6.43 46.09 -52.73
CA CYS A 25 7.13 47.22 -53.35
C CYS A 25 8.63 46.93 -53.38
N GLY A 26 9.04 46.57 -54.55
CA GLY A 26 10.44 46.57 -54.91
C GLY A 26 10.92 47.98 -55.13
N THR A 27 11.99 48.39 -54.56
CA THR A 27 12.88 49.42 -55.06
C THR A 27 14.31 48.93 -54.81
N ALA A 28 14.95 48.61 -55.92
CA ALA A 28 16.37 48.36 -55.98
C ALA A 28 17.14 49.66 -55.67
N MET A 29 17.97 49.61 -54.67
CA MET A 29 19.10 50.52 -54.51
C MET A 29 20.37 49.73 -54.73
N THR A 30 20.92 49.87 -55.88
CA THR A 30 22.25 49.41 -56.25
C THR A 30 23.29 50.26 -55.55
N TRP A 31 24.02 49.61 -54.62
CA TRP A 31 25.34 50.11 -54.21
C TRP A 31 26.38 49.07 -54.63
N ALA A 32 27.22 49.53 -55.53
CA ALA A 32 28.38 48.75 -55.99
C ALA A 32 29.39 48.69 -54.87
N ALA A 33 29.72 47.47 -54.45
CA ALA A 33 30.85 47.16 -53.64
C ALA A 33 31.47 45.84 -54.14
N ASP A 34 32.74 45.89 -54.39
CA ASP A 34 33.60 44.91 -54.93
C ASP A 34 33.64 43.59 -54.15
N LYS A 35 33.64 42.51 -54.90
CA LYS A 35 33.85 41.08 -54.68
C LYS A 35 32.59 40.22 -54.45
N PRO A 36 32.23 39.42 -55.45
CA PRO A 36 31.18 38.44 -55.32
C PRO A 36 31.78 37.14 -54.76
N GLY A 37 31.31 36.66 -53.67
CA GLY A 37 31.68 35.32 -53.25
C GLY A 37 30.85 34.64 -52.16
N ASP A 38 30.69 35.25 -50.99
CA ASP A 38 30.31 34.40 -49.85
C ASP A 38 29.10 34.82 -49.02
N ALA A 39 28.64 36.05 -49.13
CA ALA A 39 27.55 36.54 -48.26
C ALA A 39 26.17 35.92 -48.49
N PRO A 40 25.67 35.72 -49.72
CA PRO A 40 24.31 35.19 -49.91
C PRO A 40 24.16 33.68 -49.57
N VAL A 41 25.26 32.91 -49.72
CA VAL A 41 25.26 31.47 -49.44
C VAL A 41 25.22 31.22 -47.91
N VAL A 42 25.93 32.03 -47.13
CA VAL A 42 25.98 31.94 -45.66
C VAL A 42 24.64 32.34 -45.05
N VAL A 43 24.03 33.43 -45.56
CA VAL A 43 22.70 33.87 -45.08
C VAL A 43 21.61 32.87 -45.44
N GLY A 44 21.67 32.26 -46.63
CA GLY A 44 20.73 31.22 -47.04
C GLY A 44 20.87 29.95 -46.26
N LYS A 45 22.09 29.50 -45.95
CA LYS A 45 22.31 28.34 -45.05
C LYS A 45 21.83 28.60 -43.64
N ILE A 46 22.10 29.78 -43.07
CA ILE A 46 21.62 30.13 -41.72
C ILE A 46 20.10 30.19 -41.69
N ALA A 47 19.44 30.75 -42.72
CA ALA A 47 17.98 30.80 -42.81
C ALA A 47 17.36 29.39 -42.87
N ASN A 48 17.92 28.47 -43.67
CA ASN A 48 17.44 27.08 -43.75
C ASN A 48 17.63 26.33 -42.45
N THR A 49 18.71 26.60 -41.71
CA THR A 49 18.95 25.97 -40.38
C THR A 49 17.96 26.48 -39.33
N PHE A 50 17.56 27.76 -39.41
CA PHE A 50 16.49 28.30 -38.58
C PHE A 50 15.12 27.68 -38.91
N GLU A 51 14.84 27.43 -40.18
CA GLU A 51 13.59 26.79 -40.62
C GLU A 51 13.54 25.30 -40.18
N GLN A 52 14.65 24.59 -40.17
CA GLN A 52 14.76 23.24 -39.66
C GLN A 52 14.55 23.19 -38.13
N LEU A 53 15.02 24.16 -37.37
CA LEU A 53 14.72 24.30 -35.95
C LEU A 53 13.24 24.56 -35.66
N ARG A 54 12.54 25.20 -36.59
CA ARG A 54 11.13 25.56 -36.45
C ARG A 54 10.19 24.41 -36.79
N VAL A 55 10.52 23.54 -37.74
CA VAL A 55 9.59 22.61 -38.36
C VAL A 55 9.58 21.21 -37.75
N ASN A 56 10.67 20.75 -37.09
CA ASN A 56 10.76 19.39 -36.56
C ASN A 56 11.57 19.30 -35.28
N SER A 57 11.45 20.24 -34.35
CA SER A 57 12.29 20.17 -33.15
C SER A 57 11.77 19.10 -32.16
N VAL A 58 12.70 18.40 -31.55
CA VAL A 58 12.41 17.47 -30.43
C VAL A 58 11.74 18.20 -29.25
N ALA A 59 11.93 19.53 -29.15
CA ALA A 59 11.20 20.36 -28.20
C ALA A 59 9.69 20.32 -28.46
N ASP A 60 9.23 20.30 -29.74
CA ASP A 60 7.81 20.17 -30.08
C ASP A 60 7.29 18.76 -29.76
N GLN A 61 8.14 17.75 -29.81
CA GLN A 61 7.79 16.40 -29.35
C GLN A 61 7.62 16.36 -27.84
N LEU A 62 8.49 17.05 -27.10
CA LEU A 62 8.36 17.18 -25.64
C LEU A 62 7.09 17.96 -25.26
N ILE A 63 6.81 19.07 -25.95
CA ILE A 63 5.58 19.84 -25.72
C ILE A 63 4.35 18.95 -25.96
N ARG A 64 4.24 18.30 -27.12
CA ARG A 64 3.11 17.39 -27.43
C ARG A 64 3.00 16.22 -26.46
N TYR A 65 4.11 15.71 -25.97
CA TYR A 65 4.11 14.67 -24.95
C TYR A 65 3.57 15.18 -23.62
N LEU A 66 3.97 16.38 -23.20
CA LEU A 66 3.50 17.00 -21.98
C LEU A 66 2.04 17.45 -22.06
N GLU A 67 1.57 17.89 -23.24
CA GLU A 67 0.15 18.13 -23.51
C GLU A 67 -0.69 16.87 -23.29
N LYS A 68 -0.24 15.70 -23.79
CA LYS A 68 -0.88 14.42 -23.47
C LYS A 68 -0.83 14.10 -21.98
N ALA A 69 0.25 14.44 -21.29
CA ALA A 69 0.33 14.26 -19.84
C ALA A 69 -0.66 15.16 -19.08
N VAL A 70 -0.90 16.39 -19.60
CA VAL A 70 -1.97 17.26 -19.11
C VAL A 70 -3.35 16.64 -19.34
N ASP A 71 -3.57 15.99 -20.49
CA ASP A 71 -4.81 15.27 -20.79
C ASP A 71 -5.02 14.08 -19.84
N TRP A 72 -3.97 13.33 -19.48
CA TRP A 72 -4.07 12.29 -18.45
C TRP A 72 -4.55 12.84 -17.10
N ALA A 73 -4.21 14.09 -16.81
CA ALA A 73 -4.66 14.76 -15.61
C ALA A 73 -6.11 15.27 -15.71
N SER A 74 -6.62 15.51 -16.91
CA SER A 74 -7.87 16.26 -17.14
C SER A 74 -9.10 15.37 -17.44
N GLY A 75 -8.93 14.10 -17.85
CA GLY A 75 -10.07 13.27 -18.24
C GLY A 75 -9.88 11.76 -18.14
N PRO A 76 -10.99 11.00 -18.04
CA PRO A 76 -10.97 9.53 -18.00
C PRO A 76 -10.54 8.90 -19.32
N ALA A 77 -10.70 9.58 -20.46
CA ALA A 77 -10.46 9.01 -21.79
C ALA A 77 -9.01 8.59 -22.07
N SER A 78 -8.05 9.13 -21.30
CA SER A 78 -6.61 8.86 -21.45
C SER A 78 -6.08 7.88 -20.39
N ARG A 79 -6.95 7.39 -19.50
CA ARG A 79 -6.59 6.49 -18.42
C ARG A 79 -7.07 5.07 -18.72
N VAL A 80 -6.35 4.09 -18.15
CA VAL A 80 -6.77 2.69 -18.24
C VAL A 80 -7.92 2.46 -17.26
N SER A 81 -9.00 1.86 -17.77
CA SER A 81 -10.13 1.45 -16.92
C SER A 81 -9.66 0.57 -15.77
N LEU A 82 -10.18 0.85 -14.58
CA LEU A 82 -9.88 0.04 -13.39
C LEU A 82 -10.17 -1.44 -13.63
N GLY A 83 -11.24 -1.75 -14.38
CA GLY A 83 -11.63 -3.12 -14.72
C GLY A 83 -10.55 -3.91 -15.47
N SER A 84 -9.70 -3.25 -16.26
CA SER A 84 -8.63 -3.92 -17.02
C SER A 84 -7.42 -4.30 -16.13
N ILE A 85 -7.14 -3.55 -15.08
CA ILE A 85 -6.03 -3.84 -14.16
C ILE A 85 -6.45 -4.70 -12.97
N THR A 86 -7.74 -4.72 -12.64
CA THR A 86 -8.30 -5.48 -11.50
C THR A 86 -7.88 -6.94 -11.49
N PRO A 87 -7.91 -7.71 -12.61
CA PRO A 87 -7.48 -9.11 -12.58
C PRO A 87 -6.01 -9.28 -12.19
N GLY A 88 -5.12 -8.43 -12.71
CA GLY A 88 -3.69 -8.45 -12.37
C GLY A 88 -3.44 -8.10 -10.90
N VAL A 89 -4.06 -7.03 -10.41
CA VAL A 89 -3.96 -6.63 -8.99
C VAL A 89 -4.50 -7.71 -8.07
N ARG A 90 -5.67 -8.28 -8.39
CA ARG A 90 -6.29 -9.37 -7.63
C ARG A 90 -5.37 -10.59 -7.53
N THR A 91 -4.80 -11.02 -8.65
CA THR A 91 -3.86 -12.17 -8.68
C THR A 91 -2.62 -11.87 -7.84
N ALA A 92 -2.03 -10.68 -7.98
CA ALA A 92 -0.86 -10.27 -7.22
C ALA A 92 -1.14 -10.26 -5.70
N VAL A 93 -2.27 -9.70 -5.28
CA VAL A 93 -2.64 -9.62 -3.85
C VAL A 93 -2.91 -11.01 -3.27
N LEU A 94 -3.67 -11.86 -3.98
CA LEU A 94 -4.02 -13.19 -3.47
C LEU A 94 -2.84 -14.17 -3.45
N ALA A 95 -1.87 -13.98 -4.34
CA ALA A 95 -0.64 -14.78 -4.37
C ALA A 95 0.46 -14.25 -3.42
N HIS A 96 0.25 -13.08 -2.81
CA HIS A 96 1.29 -12.44 -2.00
C HIS A 96 1.53 -13.21 -0.68
N PRO A 97 2.81 -13.52 -0.33
CA PRO A 97 3.12 -14.33 0.85
C PRO A 97 2.58 -13.77 2.17
N GLU A 98 2.54 -12.46 2.34
CA GLU A 98 1.99 -11.84 3.57
C GLU A 98 0.48 -12.03 3.70
N VAL A 99 -0.26 -12.07 2.58
CA VAL A 99 -1.70 -12.37 2.59
C VAL A 99 -1.92 -13.84 2.93
N ALA A 100 -1.14 -14.75 2.33
CA ALA A 100 -1.17 -16.16 2.66
C ALA A 100 -0.81 -16.41 4.13
N LEU A 101 0.24 -15.76 4.65
CA LEU A 101 0.62 -15.85 6.07
C LEU A 101 -0.51 -15.38 6.99
N ALA A 102 -1.16 -14.26 6.69
CA ALA A 102 -2.28 -13.77 7.49
C ALA A 102 -3.48 -14.73 7.46
N GLN A 103 -3.69 -15.42 6.33
CA GLN A 103 -4.71 -16.47 6.21
C GLN A 103 -4.38 -17.68 7.09
N GLU A 104 -3.12 -18.15 7.07
CA GLU A 104 -2.68 -19.26 7.94
C GLU A 104 -2.76 -18.91 9.44
N GLN A 105 -2.43 -17.67 9.80
CA GLN A 105 -2.62 -17.17 11.17
C GLN A 105 -4.08 -17.20 11.60
N ARG A 106 -5.01 -16.90 10.70
CA ARG A 106 -6.44 -17.02 10.94
C ARG A 106 -6.85 -18.48 11.17
N LEU A 107 -6.38 -19.42 10.34
CA LEU A 107 -6.64 -20.85 10.51
C LEU A 107 -6.06 -21.38 11.84
N THR A 108 -4.89 -20.89 12.22
CA THR A 108 -4.28 -21.19 13.54
C THR A 108 -5.17 -20.70 14.69
N ALA A 109 -5.74 -19.50 14.59
CA ALA A 109 -6.66 -18.97 15.60
C ALA A 109 -7.95 -19.81 15.66
N ALA A 110 -8.51 -20.23 14.52
CA ALA A 110 -9.67 -21.12 14.48
C ALA A 110 -9.36 -22.50 15.11
N ALA A 111 -8.16 -23.04 14.90
CA ALA A 111 -7.73 -24.27 15.57
C ALA A 111 -7.61 -24.09 17.10
N ALA A 112 -7.13 -22.93 17.57
CA ALA A 112 -7.07 -22.59 18.99
C ALA A 112 -8.47 -22.44 19.62
N THR A 113 -9.46 -21.99 18.87
CA THR A 113 -10.87 -21.97 19.30
C THR A 113 -11.39 -23.40 19.51
N ARG A 114 -11.11 -24.32 18.57
CA ARG A 114 -11.48 -25.74 18.71
C ARG A 114 -10.74 -26.41 19.86
N GLU A 115 -9.47 -26.10 20.08
CA GLU A 115 -8.71 -26.56 21.24
C GLU A 115 -9.36 -26.13 22.56
N ALA A 116 -9.79 -24.87 22.66
CA ALA A 116 -10.49 -24.38 23.85
C ALA A 116 -11.83 -25.09 24.07
N TYR A 117 -12.60 -25.31 22.98
CA TYR A 117 -13.86 -26.02 23.00
C TYR A 117 -13.69 -27.49 23.44
N ALA A 118 -12.54 -28.14 23.13
CA ALA A 118 -12.24 -29.48 23.56
C ALA A 118 -12.24 -29.64 25.10
N GLY A 119 -12.15 -28.55 25.86
CA GLY A 119 -12.35 -28.54 27.31
C GLY A 119 -13.74 -29.01 27.76
N PHE A 120 -14.77 -28.94 26.90
CA PHE A 120 -16.11 -29.46 27.14
C PHE A 120 -16.24 -30.95 26.82
N LEU A 121 -15.30 -31.53 26.08
CA LEU A 121 -15.36 -32.92 25.63
C LEU A 121 -14.67 -33.88 26.59
N PRO A 122 -15.05 -35.17 26.58
CA PRO A 122 -14.34 -36.18 27.39
C PRO A 122 -12.87 -36.28 27.01
N GLN A 123 -12.00 -36.19 28.01
CA GLN A 123 -10.55 -36.38 27.85
C GLN A 123 -10.22 -37.85 28.13
N VAL A 124 -9.72 -38.58 27.15
CA VAL A 124 -9.32 -39.99 27.28
C VAL A 124 -7.79 -40.06 27.28
N SER A 125 -7.24 -40.67 28.34
CA SER A 125 -5.80 -40.87 28.46
C SER A 125 -5.49 -42.32 28.77
N SER A 126 -4.34 -42.81 28.30
CA SER A 126 -3.82 -44.14 28.66
C SER A 126 -2.42 -43.99 29.24
N LYS A 127 -2.13 -44.76 30.29
CA LYS A 127 -0.84 -44.78 30.95
C LYS A 127 -0.38 -46.23 31.12
N LEU A 128 0.75 -46.56 30.53
CA LEU A 128 1.43 -47.83 30.73
C LEU A 128 2.59 -47.62 31.72
N GLU A 129 2.57 -48.35 32.83
CA GLU A 129 3.61 -48.32 33.84
C GLU A 129 4.29 -49.69 33.89
N SER A 130 5.62 -49.69 33.93
CA SER A 130 6.43 -50.89 34.17
C SER A 130 7.49 -50.53 35.20
N GLY A 131 7.59 -51.34 36.24
CA GLY A 131 8.53 -51.09 37.34
C GLY A 131 8.59 -52.25 38.27
N THR A 132 9.40 -52.18 39.33
CA THR A 132 9.48 -53.14 40.43
C THR A 132 8.76 -52.51 41.61
N ARG A 133 7.84 -53.28 42.20
CA ARG A 133 7.16 -52.94 43.45
C ARG A 133 7.77 -53.72 44.59
N ARG A 134 8.22 -53.02 45.58
CA ARG A 134 8.69 -53.65 46.81
C ARG A 134 7.55 -53.66 47.83
N TYR A 135 7.31 -54.79 48.38
CA TYR A 135 6.42 -55.01 49.54
C TYR A 135 7.26 -55.21 50.76
N ASP A 136 7.01 -54.42 51.78
CA ASP A 136 7.68 -54.61 53.07
C ASP A 136 7.13 -55.83 53.81
N ALA A 137 7.96 -56.43 54.69
CA ALA A 137 7.55 -57.55 55.48
C ALA A 137 6.36 -57.22 56.42
N VAL A 138 5.31 -58.02 56.34
CA VAL A 138 4.16 -57.89 57.23
C VAL A 138 4.33 -58.95 58.29
N ASN A 139 4.46 -58.56 59.53
CA ASN A 139 4.58 -59.46 60.68
C ASN A 139 3.49 -59.16 61.72
N THR A 140 2.31 -59.72 61.49
CA THR A 140 1.18 -59.63 62.43
C THR A 140 0.91 -61.03 63.06
N PRO A 141 0.17 -61.12 64.15
CA PRO A 141 -0.20 -62.40 64.76
C PRO A 141 -0.89 -63.39 63.81
N TRP A 142 -1.54 -62.82 62.75
CA TRP A 142 -2.37 -63.58 61.82
C TRP A 142 -1.76 -63.66 60.41
N ASN A 143 -0.71 -62.92 60.12
CA ASN A 143 -0.08 -62.91 58.80
C ASN A 143 1.41 -62.57 58.89
N LYS A 144 2.27 -63.47 58.39
CA LYS A 144 3.74 -63.30 58.29
C LYS A 144 4.13 -63.46 56.86
N THR A 145 4.33 -62.29 56.19
CA THR A 145 4.80 -62.26 54.84
C THR A 145 6.18 -61.58 54.76
N PRO A 146 7.24 -62.25 54.26
CA PRO A 146 8.55 -61.60 54.08
C PRO A 146 8.49 -60.46 53.07
N ALA A 147 9.42 -59.55 53.20
CA ALA A 147 9.59 -58.52 52.19
C ALA A 147 9.96 -59.16 50.82
N TYR A 148 9.31 -58.76 49.76
CA TYR A 148 9.61 -59.23 48.40
C TYR A 148 9.47 -58.12 47.37
N GLU A 149 10.17 -58.26 46.25
CA GLU A 149 10.09 -57.40 45.14
C GLU A 149 9.37 -58.13 44.00
N ASP A 150 8.40 -57.43 43.38
CA ASP A 150 7.59 -57.98 42.29
C ASP A 150 7.61 -57.06 41.11
N PRO A 151 8.03 -57.52 39.91
CA PRO A 151 7.90 -56.76 38.71
C PRO A 151 6.42 -56.51 38.40
N SER A 152 6.04 -55.29 38.34
CA SER A 152 4.64 -54.90 38.08
C SER A 152 4.51 -54.16 36.75
N LYS A 153 3.54 -54.58 35.95
CA LYS A 153 3.11 -53.83 34.73
C LYS A 153 1.63 -53.48 34.86
N ALA A 154 1.30 -52.26 34.65
CA ALA A 154 -0.08 -51.81 34.72
C ALA A 154 -0.45 -50.90 33.51
N LEU A 155 -1.59 -51.18 32.92
CA LEU A 155 -2.21 -50.29 31.96
C LEU A 155 -3.42 -49.64 32.62
N THR A 156 -3.43 -48.30 32.62
CA THR A 156 -4.56 -47.51 33.12
C THR A 156 -5.14 -46.73 31.98
N VAL A 157 -6.46 -46.81 31.76
CA VAL A 157 -7.20 -45.95 30.84
C VAL A 157 -8.11 -45.07 31.71
N THR A 158 -8.04 -43.75 31.51
CA THR A 158 -8.85 -42.80 32.29
C THR A 158 -9.64 -41.94 31.30
N VAL A 159 -10.94 -41.76 31.53
CA VAL A 159 -11.83 -40.83 30.89
C VAL A 159 -12.23 -39.79 31.91
N SER A 160 -11.91 -38.53 31.66
CA SER A 160 -12.30 -37.41 32.52
C SER A 160 -13.19 -36.43 31.74
N GLN A 161 -14.37 -36.15 32.25
CA GLN A 161 -15.32 -35.24 31.65
C GLN A 161 -15.63 -34.09 32.62
N LEU A 162 -15.40 -32.85 32.13
CA LEU A 162 -15.84 -31.68 32.87
C LEU A 162 -17.38 -31.63 32.91
N LEU A 163 -17.96 -31.54 34.10
CA LEU A 163 -19.39 -31.37 34.29
C LEU A 163 -19.77 -29.92 34.53
N TYR A 164 -18.99 -29.21 35.34
CA TYR A 164 -19.26 -27.81 35.67
C TYR A 164 -18.03 -27.12 36.25
N ASP A 165 -17.76 -25.86 35.79
CA ASP A 165 -16.61 -25.06 36.21
C ASP A 165 -16.94 -23.58 36.36
N PHE A 166 -18.20 -23.21 36.59
CA PHE A 166 -18.67 -21.82 36.69
C PHE A 166 -18.40 -20.98 35.43
N GLY A 167 -18.36 -21.64 34.28
CA GLY A 167 -18.14 -21.00 32.98
C GLY A 167 -16.69 -20.76 32.60
N GLY A 168 -15.72 -21.36 33.28
CA GLY A 168 -14.30 -21.19 33.01
C GLY A 168 -13.94 -21.58 31.58
N VAL A 169 -14.33 -22.80 31.15
CA VAL A 169 -14.11 -23.27 29.76
C VAL A 169 -14.94 -22.47 28.77
N ASN A 170 -16.18 -22.07 29.13
CA ASN A 170 -17.02 -21.24 28.26
C ASN A 170 -16.34 -19.90 27.97
N HIS A 171 -15.93 -19.17 29.01
CA HIS A 171 -15.25 -17.87 28.83
C HIS A 171 -13.91 -18.00 28.12
N LYS A 172 -13.17 -19.08 28.33
CA LYS A 172 -11.95 -19.37 27.58
C LYS A 172 -12.24 -19.60 26.09
N THR A 173 -13.30 -20.33 25.75
CA THR A 173 -13.72 -20.56 24.37
C THR A 173 -14.20 -19.27 23.72
N GLU A 174 -15.00 -18.45 24.42
CA GLU A 174 -15.44 -17.14 23.95
C GLU A 174 -14.25 -16.18 23.71
N ALA A 175 -13.23 -16.23 24.60
CA ALA A 175 -12.01 -15.46 24.41
C ALA A 175 -11.26 -15.88 23.14
N ARG A 176 -11.15 -17.20 22.88
CA ARG A 176 -10.52 -17.72 21.65
C ARG A 176 -11.33 -17.38 20.40
N THR A 177 -12.65 -17.42 20.48
CA THR A 177 -13.53 -16.96 19.38
C THR A 177 -13.31 -15.49 19.05
N ALA A 178 -13.20 -14.63 20.07
CA ALA A 178 -12.90 -13.21 19.85
C ALA A 178 -11.49 -13.00 19.26
N LEU A 179 -10.48 -13.81 19.64
CA LEU A 179 -9.16 -13.79 18.99
C LEU A 179 -9.19 -14.31 17.55
N GLU A 180 -10.07 -15.24 17.21
CA GLU A 180 -10.31 -15.67 15.83
C GLU A 180 -10.91 -14.53 14.99
N ASP A 181 -11.89 -13.80 15.55
CA ASP A 181 -12.46 -12.62 14.91
C ASP A 181 -11.40 -11.52 14.74
N ALA A 182 -10.52 -11.33 15.73
CA ALA A 182 -9.38 -10.41 15.61
C ALA A 182 -8.41 -10.83 14.49
N ALA A 183 -8.10 -12.13 14.37
CA ALA A 183 -7.25 -12.64 13.31
C ALA A 183 -7.89 -12.50 11.92
N ALA A 184 -9.21 -12.63 11.81
CA ALA A 184 -9.95 -12.38 10.58
C ALA A 184 -9.89 -10.90 10.18
N ALA A 185 -10.09 -9.98 11.13
CA ALA A 185 -9.97 -8.55 10.90
C ALA A 185 -8.53 -8.16 10.48
N ARG A 186 -7.51 -8.71 11.15
CA ARG A 186 -6.09 -8.55 10.78
C ARG A 186 -5.81 -9.04 9.37
N SER A 187 -6.36 -10.17 8.96
CA SER A 187 -6.18 -10.70 7.60
C SER A 187 -6.80 -9.77 6.54
N ASN A 188 -7.95 -9.15 6.83
CA ASN A 188 -8.57 -8.15 5.97
C ASN A 188 -7.71 -6.89 5.87
N SER A 189 -7.22 -6.38 7.01
CA SER A 189 -6.30 -5.24 7.06
C SER A 189 -5.03 -5.49 6.25
N LYS A 190 -4.43 -6.68 6.40
CA LYS A 190 -3.22 -7.05 5.67
C LYS A 190 -3.46 -7.15 4.16
N ARG A 191 -4.62 -7.63 3.74
CA ARG A 191 -5.02 -7.66 2.33
C ARG A 191 -5.16 -6.24 1.75
N SER A 192 -5.81 -5.33 2.49
CA SER A 192 -5.95 -3.93 2.08
C SER A 192 -4.57 -3.24 2.00
N GLU A 193 -3.68 -3.48 2.96
CA GLU A 193 -2.30 -2.97 2.97
C GLU A 193 -1.49 -3.46 1.75
N VAL A 194 -1.54 -4.77 1.47
CA VAL A 194 -0.85 -5.34 0.30
C VAL A 194 -1.43 -4.77 -1.00
N THR A 195 -2.75 -4.58 -1.08
CA THR A 195 -3.39 -3.95 -2.24
C THR A 195 -2.87 -2.54 -2.46
N LEU A 196 -2.71 -1.75 -1.40
CA LEU A 196 -2.12 -0.41 -1.49
C LEU A 196 -0.67 -0.47 -1.98
N ARG A 197 0.15 -1.43 -1.50
CA ARG A 197 1.54 -1.61 -1.95
C ARG A 197 1.62 -2.05 -3.42
N VAL A 198 0.76 -2.95 -3.86
CA VAL A 198 0.65 -3.37 -5.26
C VAL A 198 0.31 -2.18 -6.16
N MET A 199 -0.65 -1.34 -5.75
CA MET A 199 -0.99 -0.12 -6.49
C MET A 199 0.13 0.92 -6.45
N SER A 200 0.84 1.04 -5.34
CA SER A 200 2.01 1.92 -5.25
C SER A 200 3.12 1.47 -6.21
N ALA A 201 3.39 0.17 -6.30
CA ALA A 201 4.36 -0.38 -7.25
C ALA A 201 3.97 -0.12 -8.71
N TRP A 202 2.66 -0.23 -9.05
CA TRP A 202 2.14 0.14 -10.35
C TRP A 202 2.39 1.61 -10.68
N LEU A 203 2.03 2.51 -9.76
CA LEU A 203 2.16 3.95 -9.93
C LEU A 203 3.63 4.40 -9.99
N GLU A 204 4.52 3.80 -9.20
CA GLU A 204 5.96 4.09 -9.24
C GLU A 204 6.60 3.62 -10.55
N LEU A 205 6.18 2.48 -11.09
CA LEU A 205 6.63 2.05 -12.42
C LEU A 205 6.15 3.02 -13.51
N PHE A 206 4.89 3.49 -13.43
CA PHE A 206 4.38 4.53 -14.32
C PHE A 206 5.24 5.80 -14.22
N ARG A 207 5.46 6.31 -13.00
CA ARG A 207 6.32 7.48 -12.75
C ARG A 207 7.69 7.33 -13.41
N ALA A 208 8.34 6.20 -13.16
CA ALA A 208 9.70 5.96 -13.67
C ALA A 208 9.75 5.90 -15.19
N GLN A 209 8.78 5.23 -15.86
CA GLN A 209 8.70 5.19 -17.33
C GLN A 209 8.46 6.59 -17.93
N GLN A 210 7.57 7.39 -17.34
CA GLN A 210 7.32 8.74 -17.81
C GLN A 210 8.54 9.66 -17.62
N LEU A 211 9.24 9.56 -16.48
CA LEU A 211 10.46 10.33 -16.22
C LEU A 211 11.59 9.97 -17.20
N VAL A 212 11.74 8.71 -17.55
CA VAL A 212 12.71 8.30 -18.60
C VAL A 212 12.33 8.96 -19.92
N SER A 213 11.06 8.96 -20.31
CA SER A 213 10.61 9.60 -21.56
C SER A 213 10.88 11.10 -21.54
N VAL A 214 10.54 11.81 -20.46
CA VAL A 214 10.76 13.26 -20.33
C VAL A 214 12.26 13.60 -20.37
N THR A 215 13.10 12.85 -19.64
CA THR A 215 14.55 13.11 -19.62
C THR A 215 15.23 12.80 -20.95
N GLN A 216 14.80 11.76 -21.65
CA GLN A 216 15.31 11.43 -23.00
C GLN A 216 14.96 12.54 -24.00
N MET A 217 13.72 13.03 -24.01
CA MET A 217 13.30 14.14 -24.87
C MET A 217 14.07 15.42 -24.54
N ASN A 218 14.29 15.72 -23.26
CA ASN A 218 15.11 16.85 -22.84
C ASN A 218 16.54 16.72 -23.36
N THR A 219 17.16 15.55 -23.23
CA THR A 219 18.53 15.28 -23.72
C THR A 219 18.62 15.46 -25.23
N LEU A 220 17.66 14.94 -25.99
CA LEU A 220 17.61 15.10 -27.44
C LEU A 220 17.42 16.57 -27.84
N SER A 221 16.57 17.31 -27.12
CA SER A 221 16.38 18.75 -27.33
C SER A 221 17.68 19.54 -27.11
N ARG A 222 18.44 19.22 -26.04
CA ARG A 222 19.74 19.84 -25.77
C ARG A 222 20.79 19.49 -26.83
N GLN A 223 20.76 18.27 -27.34
CA GLN A 223 21.66 17.85 -28.42
C GLN A 223 21.42 18.59 -29.72
N GLN A 224 20.14 18.87 -30.06
CA GLN A 224 19.80 19.70 -31.22
C GLN A 224 20.30 21.14 -31.05
N VAL A 225 20.12 21.72 -29.85
CA VAL A 225 20.66 23.07 -29.60
C VAL A 225 22.16 23.09 -29.70
N LEU A 226 22.87 22.05 -29.21
CA LEU A 226 24.31 21.96 -29.33
C LEU A 226 24.76 21.95 -30.80
N SER A 227 24.21 21.05 -31.63
CA SER A 227 24.57 20.97 -33.05
C SER A 227 24.33 22.28 -33.80
N PHE A 228 23.21 22.95 -33.47
CA PHE A 228 22.90 24.26 -34.02
C PHE A 228 23.92 25.36 -33.62
N ILE A 229 24.33 25.40 -32.35
CA ILE A 229 25.29 26.39 -31.85
C ILE A 229 26.69 26.11 -32.38
N GLU A 230 27.09 24.83 -32.52
CA GLU A 230 28.39 24.42 -33.14
C GLU A 230 28.42 24.86 -34.62
N GLU A 231 27.38 24.62 -35.39
CA GLU A 231 27.29 25.10 -36.77
C GLU A 231 27.37 26.64 -36.87
N ARG A 232 26.67 27.32 -35.96
CA ARG A 232 26.71 28.80 -35.93
C ARG A 232 28.04 29.34 -35.48
N GLU A 233 28.80 28.65 -34.63
CA GLU A 233 30.17 29.02 -34.24
C GLU A 233 31.13 28.88 -35.40
N GLN A 234 31.06 27.78 -36.19
CA GLN A 234 31.84 27.59 -37.40
C GLN A 234 31.62 28.69 -38.45
N LEU A 235 30.39 29.25 -38.49
CA LEU A 235 30.07 30.36 -39.35
C LEU A 235 30.36 31.73 -38.72
N GLY A 236 31.00 31.81 -37.56
CA GLY A 236 31.38 33.04 -36.88
C GLY A 236 30.21 33.73 -36.18
N GLY A 237 29.02 33.10 -36.06
CA GLY A 237 27.80 33.68 -35.51
C GLY A 237 27.54 33.36 -34.03
N SER A 238 28.37 32.55 -33.37
CA SER A 238 28.35 32.22 -31.94
C SER A 238 29.75 32.15 -31.38
N SER A 239 29.89 32.30 -30.08
CA SER A 239 31.18 32.23 -29.39
C SER A 239 31.48 30.79 -28.92
N GLN A 240 32.76 30.45 -28.75
CA GLN A 240 33.17 29.19 -28.13
C GLN A 240 32.64 29.02 -26.73
N SER A 241 32.48 30.13 -25.99
CA SER A 241 31.85 30.12 -24.65
C SER A 241 30.37 29.67 -24.70
N ASP A 242 29.65 29.98 -25.78
CA ASP A 242 28.28 29.51 -25.95
C ASP A 242 28.22 28.01 -26.21
N VAL A 243 29.13 27.46 -27.05
CA VAL A 243 29.27 26.01 -27.27
C VAL A 243 29.54 25.28 -25.94
N LEU A 244 30.50 25.77 -25.17
CA LEU A 244 30.84 25.15 -23.86
C LEU A 244 29.67 25.19 -22.89
N ARG A 245 28.88 26.30 -22.87
CA ARG A 245 27.69 26.43 -22.05
C ARG A 245 26.61 25.40 -22.41
N VAL A 246 26.36 25.22 -23.73
CA VAL A 246 25.38 24.21 -24.18
C VAL A 246 25.85 22.80 -23.92
N ARG A 247 27.16 22.52 -24.09
CA ARG A 247 27.75 21.22 -23.73
C ARG A 247 27.58 20.90 -22.23
N ALA A 248 27.76 21.88 -21.34
CA ALA A 248 27.53 21.69 -19.92
C ALA A 248 26.04 21.34 -19.66
N ARG A 249 25.10 22.05 -20.29
CA ARG A 249 23.66 21.73 -20.16
C ARG A 249 23.27 20.36 -20.73
N LEU A 250 23.94 19.92 -21.80
CA LEU A 250 23.76 18.57 -22.33
C LEU A 250 24.26 17.50 -21.34
N ALA A 251 25.44 17.74 -20.73
CA ALA A 251 25.97 16.83 -19.71
C ALA A 251 25.03 16.71 -18.49
N ASP A 252 24.44 17.83 -18.03
CA ASP A 252 23.43 17.83 -16.98
C ASP A 252 22.22 16.97 -17.37
N ALA A 253 21.69 17.16 -18.61
CA ALA A 253 20.56 16.40 -19.12
C ALA A 253 20.86 14.89 -19.26
N GLN A 254 22.07 14.53 -19.71
CA GLN A 254 22.51 13.15 -19.78
C GLN A 254 22.60 12.50 -18.39
N SER A 255 23.11 13.22 -17.41
CA SER A 255 23.15 12.76 -16.02
C SER A 255 21.75 12.51 -15.46
N ALA A 256 20.80 13.43 -15.74
CA ALA A 256 19.40 13.25 -15.36
C ALA A 256 18.74 12.03 -16.03
N ALA A 257 19.06 11.77 -17.31
CA ALA A 257 18.55 10.60 -18.03
C ALA A 257 19.09 9.29 -17.43
N VAL A 258 20.36 9.23 -17.05
CA VAL A 258 20.96 8.07 -16.36
C VAL A 258 20.27 7.85 -15.00
N ALA A 259 20.04 8.91 -14.22
CA ALA A 259 19.35 8.83 -12.95
C ALA A 259 17.91 8.32 -13.11
N ALA A 260 17.19 8.76 -14.16
CA ALA A 260 15.85 8.27 -14.46
C ALA A 260 15.86 6.78 -14.84
N GLN A 261 16.87 6.33 -15.60
CA GLN A 261 17.02 4.91 -15.96
C GLN A 261 17.28 4.03 -14.72
N ILE A 262 18.10 4.49 -13.78
CA ILE A 262 18.35 3.79 -12.50
C ILE A 262 17.03 3.65 -11.72
N ARG A 263 16.22 4.73 -11.64
CA ARG A 263 14.91 4.67 -11.00
C ARG A 263 13.96 3.70 -11.67
N LEU A 264 13.97 3.64 -13.01
CA LEU A 264 13.17 2.67 -13.77
C LEU A 264 13.55 1.24 -13.41
N THR A 265 14.85 0.92 -13.40
CA THR A 265 15.33 -0.43 -13.03
C THR A 265 14.90 -0.81 -11.61
N SER A 266 14.97 0.14 -10.67
CA SER A 266 14.49 -0.09 -9.29
C SER A 266 12.96 -0.30 -9.24
N ALA A 267 12.18 0.52 -9.94
CA ALA A 267 10.72 0.38 -9.99
C ALA A 267 10.29 -0.94 -10.65
N GLU A 268 11.01 -1.39 -11.70
CA GLU A 268 10.79 -2.69 -12.31
C GLU A 268 11.06 -3.86 -11.35
N ALA A 269 12.06 -3.75 -10.49
CA ALA A 269 12.36 -4.76 -9.49
C ALA A 269 11.22 -4.86 -8.46
N VAL A 270 10.74 -3.73 -7.94
CA VAL A 270 9.60 -3.66 -7.01
C VAL A 270 8.32 -4.18 -7.68
N TYR A 271 8.10 -3.84 -8.96
CA TYR A 271 6.95 -4.37 -9.69
C TYR A 271 7.00 -5.90 -9.80
N ARG A 272 8.16 -6.49 -10.15
CA ARG A 272 8.32 -7.95 -10.21
C ARG A 272 8.08 -8.61 -8.86
N GLU A 273 8.53 -8.01 -7.77
CA GLU A 273 8.27 -8.48 -6.41
C GLU A 273 6.76 -8.51 -6.11
N MET A 274 6.06 -7.41 -6.37
CA MET A 274 4.64 -7.27 -6.02
C MET A 274 3.70 -8.07 -6.92
N PHE A 275 3.99 -8.15 -8.23
CA PHE A 275 3.12 -8.81 -9.21
C PHE A 275 3.56 -10.22 -9.57
N SER A 276 4.75 -10.65 -9.16
CA SER A 276 5.37 -11.93 -9.58
C SER A 276 5.36 -12.13 -11.11
N ALA A 277 5.39 -11.04 -11.87
CA ALA A 277 5.29 -10.99 -13.32
C ALA A 277 6.26 -9.96 -13.90
N PRO A 278 6.71 -10.13 -15.18
CA PRO A 278 7.53 -9.12 -15.81
C PRO A 278 6.77 -7.80 -15.97
N PRO A 279 7.47 -6.65 -15.83
CA PRO A 279 6.83 -5.35 -15.99
C PRO A 279 6.38 -5.16 -17.46
N PRO A 280 5.21 -4.52 -17.69
CA PRO A 280 4.76 -4.21 -19.03
C PRO A 280 5.67 -3.16 -19.68
N ARG A 281 5.86 -3.27 -21.02
CA ARG A 281 6.67 -2.29 -21.77
C ARG A 281 6.15 -0.87 -21.64
N GLN A 282 4.83 -0.71 -21.58
CA GLN A 282 4.16 0.56 -21.33
C GLN A 282 3.08 0.35 -20.29
N ILE A 283 3.10 1.19 -19.29
CA ILE A 283 2.11 1.19 -18.21
C ILE A 283 1.30 2.47 -18.30
N ALA A 284 0.01 2.38 -18.03
CA ALA A 284 -0.87 3.53 -18.06
C ALA A 284 -1.36 3.89 -16.65
N LEU A 285 -1.74 5.15 -16.48
CA LEU A 285 -2.31 5.63 -15.23
C LEU A 285 -3.73 5.05 -15.08
N PRO A 286 -4.04 4.37 -13.96
CA PRO A 286 -5.38 3.84 -13.73
C PRO A 286 -6.38 4.96 -13.49
N GLU A 287 -7.59 4.79 -14.00
CA GLU A 287 -8.72 5.61 -13.64
C GLU A 287 -9.18 5.26 -12.22
N ILE A 288 -9.34 6.26 -11.37
CA ILE A 288 -9.91 6.08 -10.04
C ILE A 288 -11.31 6.66 -10.05
N ALA A 289 -12.28 5.88 -9.56
CA ALA A 289 -13.64 6.37 -9.37
C ALA A 289 -13.66 7.68 -8.55
N PRO A 290 -14.54 8.60 -8.84
CA PRO A 290 -14.66 9.83 -8.05
C PRO A 290 -14.94 9.46 -6.59
N ILE A 291 -14.17 10.07 -5.68
CA ILE A 291 -14.34 9.91 -4.24
C ILE A 291 -15.29 10.99 -3.75
N ASP A 292 -16.33 10.58 -3.06
CA ASP A 292 -17.22 11.50 -2.35
C ASP A 292 -16.53 11.97 -1.05
N LEU A 293 -15.76 13.05 -1.14
CA LEU A 293 -15.04 13.61 -0.02
C LEU A 293 -15.91 14.00 1.17
N PRO A 294 -17.10 14.62 1.01
CA PRO A 294 -18.04 14.84 2.09
C PRO A 294 -18.45 13.57 2.84
N LYS A 295 -18.72 12.48 2.12
CA LYS A 295 -19.04 11.19 2.72
C LYS A 295 -17.82 10.62 3.48
N MET A 296 -16.62 10.74 2.91
CA MET A 296 -15.38 10.30 3.55
C MET A 296 -14.97 11.16 4.75
N ALA A 297 -15.42 12.42 4.82
CA ALA A 297 -15.17 13.29 5.97
C ALA A 297 -16.05 12.95 7.18
N ALA A 298 -17.10 12.13 7.00
CA ALA A 298 -17.96 11.72 8.10
C ALA A 298 -17.22 10.76 9.06
N PRO A 299 -17.30 10.95 10.39
CA PRO A 299 -16.61 10.09 11.36
C PRO A 299 -16.93 8.60 11.21
N GLN A 300 -18.13 8.29 10.69
CA GLN A 300 -18.58 6.92 10.47
C GLN A 300 -17.84 6.21 9.32
N ALA A 301 -17.25 6.95 8.37
CA ALA A 301 -16.55 6.37 7.24
C ALA A 301 -15.36 5.49 7.65
N PHE A 302 -14.72 5.81 8.76
CA PHE A 302 -13.56 5.09 9.30
C PHE A 302 -13.90 4.16 10.47
N ALA A 303 -15.17 4.15 10.92
CA ALA A 303 -15.63 3.29 12.02
C ALA A 303 -15.64 1.79 11.64
N VAL A 304 -15.64 1.48 10.35
CA VAL A 304 -15.64 0.11 9.79
C VAL A 304 -14.21 -0.39 9.56
N SER A 305 -13.18 0.39 9.90
CA SER A 305 -11.78 -0.01 9.70
C SER A 305 -11.47 -1.39 10.28
N PRO A 306 -10.84 -2.30 9.50
CA PRO A 306 -10.43 -3.62 9.99
C PRO A 306 -9.49 -3.54 11.21
N LEU A 307 -8.65 -2.50 11.28
CA LEU A 307 -7.79 -2.26 12.45
C LEU A 307 -8.59 -2.01 13.72
N LEU A 308 -9.67 -1.22 13.63
CA LEU A 308 -10.54 -0.98 14.77
C LEU A 308 -11.34 -2.23 15.14
N SER A 309 -11.77 -3.01 14.17
CA SER A 309 -12.46 -4.28 14.37
C SER A 309 -11.54 -5.28 15.08
N GLU A 310 -10.27 -5.36 14.70
CA GLU A 310 -9.25 -6.17 15.38
C GLU A 310 -9.08 -5.75 16.83
N ALA A 311 -8.92 -4.44 17.11
CA ALA A 311 -8.73 -3.94 18.47
C ALA A 311 -9.96 -4.19 19.37
N LYS A 312 -11.17 -4.04 18.84
CA LYS A 312 -12.42 -4.36 19.55
C LYS A 312 -12.49 -5.85 19.90
N ALA A 313 -12.17 -6.72 18.96
CA ALA A 313 -12.16 -8.16 19.18
C ALA A 313 -11.08 -8.59 20.21
N GLN A 314 -9.91 -7.95 20.20
CA GLN A 314 -8.87 -8.15 21.21
C GLN A 314 -9.32 -7.70 22.62
N THR A 315 -10.06 -6.60 22.71
CA THR A 315 -10.63 -6.10 23.97
C THR A 315 -11.68 -7.06 24.51
N GLU A 316 -12.55 -7.59 23.64
CA GLU A 316 -13.54 -8.60 24.02
C GLU A 316 -12.82 -9.89 24.49
N ALA A 317 -11.79 -10.34 23.78
CA ALA A 317 -10.99 -11.51 24.22
C ALA A 317 -10.39 -11.30 25.60
N ALA A 318 -9.77 -10.16 25.88
CA ALA A 318 -9.23 -9.83 27.19
C ALA A 318 -10.30 -9.82 28.29
N SER A 319 -11.49 -9.27 27.98
CA SER A 319 -12.64 -9.29 28.91
C SER A 319 -13.08 -10.71 29.24
N ARG A 320 -13.15 -11.61 28.25
CA ARG A 320 -13.49 -13.02 28.44
C ARG A 320 -12.39 -13.79 29.19
N GLU A 321 -11.13 -13.50 28.91
CA GLU A 321 -10.00 -14.08 29.66
C GLU A 321 -10.04 -13.68 31.15
N ALA A 322 -10.41 -12.43 31.46
CA ALA A 322 -10.57 -11.99 32.86
C ALA A 322 -11.68 -12.76 33.58
N LYS A 323 -12.82 -13.01 32.90
CA LYS A 323 -13.90 -13.84 33.44
C LYS A 323 -13.47 -15.30 33.61
N ALA A 324 -12.72 -15.85 32.67
CA ALA A 324 -12.16 -17.21 32.79
C ALA A 324 -11.19 -17.31 33.97
N ALA A 325 -10.34 -16.29 34.18
CA ALA A 325 -9.42 -16.27 35.33
C ALA A 325 -10.15 -16.17 36.67
N ALA A 326 -11.27 -15.42 36.74
CA ALA A 326 -12.13 -15.39 37.94
C ALA A 326 -12.81 -16.76 38.19
N ALA A 327 -13.34 -17.40 37.15
CA ALA A 327 -13.95 -18.73 37.25
C ALA A 327 -12.93 -19.81 37.71
N ALA A 328 -11.66 -19.69 37.33
CA ALA A 328 -10.59 -20.62 37.73
C ALA A 328 -10.29 -20.60 39.25
N MET A 329 -10.77 -19.59 39.98
CA MET A 329 -10.71 -19.53 41.45
C MET A 329 -11.81 -20.35 42.13
N LEU A 330 -12.79 -20.85 41.37
CA LEU A 330 -13.93 -21.61 41.86
C LEU A 330 -13.70 -23.12 41.71
N PRO A 331 -14.41 -23.98 42.47
CA PRO A 331 -14.31 -25.44 42.32
C PRO A 331 -14.76 -25.90 40.92
N SER A 332 -14.14 -26.94 40.39
CA SER A 332 -14.59 -27.60 39.16
C SER A 332 -15.03 -29.05 39.44
N PHE A 333 -16.08 -29.48 38.79
CA PHE A 333 -16.73 -30.78 38.95
C PHE A 333 -16.47 -31.66 37.73
N TYR A 334 -16.01 -32.87 37.96
CA TYR A 334 -15.65 -33.82 36.92
C TYR A 334 -16.32 -35.17 37.12
N LEU A 335 -16.66 -35.83 36.05
CA LEU A 335 -16.92 -37.27 35.99
C LEU A 335 -15.62 -37.97 35.62
N ASP A 336 -15.07 -38.81 36.51
CA ASP A 336 -13.86 -39.56 36.26
C ASP A 336 -14.20 -41.07 36.19
N LEU A 337 -13.85 -41.67 35.06
CA LEU A 337 -13.95 -43.12 34.83
C LEU A 337 -12.55 -43.64 34.62
N SER A 338 -12.13 -44.68 35.36
CA SER A 338 -10.85 -45.32 35.14
C SER A 338 -10.96 -46.83 35.15
N ALA A 339 -10.20 -47.49 34.28
CA ALA A 339 -10.01 -48.90 34.24
C ALA A 339 -8.51 -49.20 34.30
N ARG A 340 -8.08 -50.01 35.26
CA ARG A 340 -6.68 -50.38 35.46
C ARG A 340 -6.52 -51.87 35.43
N ARG A 341 -5.73 -52.37 34.50
CA ARG A 341 -5.29 -53.77 34.45
C ARG A 341 -3.88 -53.85 35.04
N ARG A 342 -3.75 -54.62 36.09
CA ARG A 342 -2.48 -54.84 36.83
C ARG A 342 -1.83 -56.20 36.46
N ASP A 343 -0.55 -56.26 36.65
CA ASP A 343 0.26 -57.49 36.57
C ASP A 343 0.16 -58.23 35.23
N MET A 344 0.24 -57.47 34.15
CA MET A 344 0.27 -58.02 32.80
C MET A 344 1.61 -58.70 32.48
N GLY A 345 1.64 -60.06 32.59
CA GLY A 345 2.80 -60.85 32.21
C GLY A 345 3.87 -60.99 33.32
N GLY A 346 3.55 -60.76 34.62
CA GLY A 346 4.34 -61.02 35.79
C GLY A 346 3.80 -62.23 36.63
N PRO A 347 4.51 -62.62 37.68
CA PRO A 347 4.08 -63.72 38.59
C PRO A 347 2.91 -63.31 39.51
N GLY A 348 2.49 -62.05 39.50
CA GLY A 348 1.35 -61.53 40.24
C GLY A 348 0.00 -61.96 39.64
N VAL A 349 -1.06 -61.92 40.49
CA VAL A 349 -2.42 -62.22 40.02
C VAL A 349 -2.94 -61.09 39.15
N PRO A 350 -3.25 -61.35 37.85
CA PRO A 350 -3.80 -60.30 36.98
C PRO A 350 -5.12 -59.74 37.53
N GLY A 351 -5.18 -58.47 37.81
CA GLY A 351 -6.37 -57.76 38.29
C GLY A 351 -6.88 -56.69 37.36
N LEU A 352 -8.21 -56.57 37.25
CA LEU A 352 -8.88 -55.46 36.58
C LEU A 352 -9.67 -54.68 37.63
N ASP A 353 -9.24 -53.48 37.85
CA ASP A 353 -9.97 -52.54 38.73
C ASP A 353 -10.66 -51.49 37.82
N TRP A 354 -11.85 -51.11 38.15
CA TRP A 354 -12.51 -49.98 37.54
C TRP A 354 -13.10 -49.06 38.60
N THR A 355 -13.13 -47.78 38.28
CA THR A 355 -13.68 -46.76 39.19
C THR A 355 -14.52 -45.81 38.33
N ALA A 356 -15.70 -45.48 38.82
CA ALA A 356 -16.56 -44.45 38.27
C ALA A 356 -16.99 -43.50 39.39
N GLY A 357 -16.82 -42.24 39.25
CA GLY A 357 -17.18 -41.28 40.30
C GLY A 357 -17.20 -39.84 39.84
N VAL A 358 -17.92 -39.02 40.58
CA VAL A 358 -17.88 -37.55 40.42
C VAL A 358 -16.89 -37.01 41.45
N GLY A 359 -15.95 -36.20 40.94
CA GLY A 359 -14.92 -35.55 41.74
C GLY A 359 -15.04 -34.03 41.72
N VAL A 360 -14.59 -33.40 42.79
CA VAL A 360 -14.45 -31.92 42.88
C VAL A 360 -12.97 -31.59 42.95
N ARG A 361 -12.52 -30.70 42.09
CA ARG A 361 -11.14 -30.17 42.13
C ARG A 361 -11.21 -28.70 42.51
N HIS A 362 -10.54 -28.34 43.59
CA HIS A 362 -10.45 -26.97 44.05
C HIS A 362 -9.09 -26.72 44.68
N ASN A 363 -8.41 -25.69 44.22
CA ASN A 363 -7.14 -25.28 44.77
C ASN A 363 -7.36 -24.27 45.89
N LEU A 364 -7.28 -24.71 47.15
CA LEU A 364 -7.59 -23.83 48.28
C LEU A 364 -6.57 -22.72 48.49
N TYR A 365 -5.31 -22.97 48.16
CA TYR A 365 -4.23 -21.97 48.28
C TYR A 365 -3.04 -22.33 47.42
N ALA A 366 -2.69 -21.42 46.51
CA ALA A 366 -1.54 -21.53 45.60
C ALA A 366 -0.52 -20.38 45.81
N GLY A 367 -0.28 -19.99 47.06
CA GLY A 367 0.68 -18.92 47.34
C GLY A 367 0.28 -17.54 46.79
N GLY A 368 -1.02 -17.30 46.53
CA GLY A 368 -1.53 -16.06 45.95
C GLY A 368 -1.45 -15.98 44.41
N ALA A 369 -0.98 -17.06 43.76
CA ALA A 369 -0.78 -17.05 42.29
C ALA A 369 -2.09 -16.84 41.52
N GLU A 370 -3.21 -17.41 41.97
CA GLU A 370 -4.51 -17.29 41.29
C GLU A 370 -5.06 -15.87 41.36
N ALA A 371 -5.01 -15.23 42.54
CA ALA A 371 -5.38 -13.84 42.71
C ALA A 371 -4.49 -12.88 41.87
N ALA A 372 -3.20 -13.22 41.74
CA ALA A 372 -2.30 -12.44 40.89
C ALA A 372 -2.62 -12.62 39.38
N ARG A 373 -2.99 -13.83 38.94
CA ARG A 373 -3.44 -14.11 37.56
C ARG A 373 -4.75 -13.36 37.23
N GLN A 374 -5.70 -13.35 38.15
CA GLN A 374 -6.95 -12.60 38.00
C GLN A 374 -6.65 -11.11 37.82
N ARG A 375 -5.87 -10.50 38.71
CA ARG A 375 -5.48 -9.09 38.61
C ARG A 375 -4.75 -8.79 37.30
N GLN A 376 -3.84 -9.66 36.86
CA GLN A 376 -3.14 -9.55 35.59
C GLN A 376 -4.11 -9.55 34.41
N ALA A 377 -5.13 -10.41 34.41
CA ALA A 377 -6.14 -10.47 33.39
C ALA A 377 -7.02 -9.19 33.38
N GLU A 378 -7.41 -8.67 34.55
CA GLU A 378 -8.14 -7.41 34.70
C GLU A 378 -7.33 -6.21 34.17
N GLN A 379 -6.01 -6.15 34.46
CA GLN A 379 -5.15 -5.09 33.93
C GLN A 379 -5.00 -5.18 32.40
N ARG A 380 -4.98 -6.38 31.81
CA ARG A 380 -4.98 -6.56 30.35
C ARG A 380 -6.25 -6.02 29.68
N VAL A 381 -7.40 -6.07 30.35
CA VAL A 381 -8.62 -5.42 29.85
C VAL A 381 -8.42 -3.90 29.76
N THR A 382 -7.90 -3.30 30.84
CA THR A 382 -7.61 -1.85 30.86
C THR A 382 -6.58 -1.47 29.81
N GLU A 383 -5.51 -2.25 29.69
CA GLU A 383 -4.47 -2.05 28.67
C GLU A 383 -5.04 -2.11 27.24
N SER A 384 -5.92 -3.08 26.94
CA SER A 384 -6.53 -3.22 25.62
C SER A 384 -7.53 -2.06 25.32
N LEU A 385 -8.27 -1.56 26.31
CA LEU A 385 -9.14 -0.40 26.17
C LEU A 385 -8.34 0.87 25.88
N LEU A 386 -7.23 1.10 26.60
CA LEU A 386 -6.34 2.23 26.33
C LEU A 386 -5.68 2.12 24.96
N GLY A 387 -5.31 0.90 24.55
CA GLY A 387 -4.82 0.60 23.20
C GLY A 387 -5.83 0.95 22.11
N GLN A 388 -7.10 0.59 22.32
CA GLN A 388 -8.19 0.92 21.42
C GLN A 388 -8.44 2.44 21.33
N ASP A 389 -8.42 3.18 22.44
CA ASP A 389 -8.56 4.65 22.45
C ASP A 389 -7.40 5.32 21.70
N ASN A 390 -6.17 4.85 21.93
CA ASN A 390 -5.01 5.37 21.21
C ASN A 390 -5.12 5.10 19.69
N LEU A 391 -5.57 3.92 19.29
CA LEU A 391 -5.81 3.57 17.89
C LEU A 391 -6.87 4.47 17.24
N LEU A 392 -7.97 4.75 17.94
CA LEU A 392 -9.01 5.67 17.47
C LEU A 392 -8.42 7.05 17.16
N ARG A 393 -7.63 7.61 18.07
CA ARG A 393 -6.95 8.90 17.86
C ARG A 393 -5.96 8.86 16.69
N GLN A 394 -5.30 7.73 16.46
CA GLN A 394 -4.41 7.55 15.30
C GLN A 394 -5.21 7.52 14.00
N ILE A 395 -6.35 6.80 13.96
CA ILE A 395 -7.23 6.75 12.80
C ILE A 395 -7.80 8.14 12.47
N GLU A 396 -8.28 8.88 13.48
CA GLU A 396 -8.78 10.25 13.29
C GLU A 396 -7.73 11.18 12.70
N ARG A 397 -6.51 11.13 13.21
CA ARG A 397 -5.40 11.92 12.67
C ARG A 397 -5.05 11.49 11.25
N ALA A 398 -4.91 10.18 11.00
CA ALA A 398 -4.58 9.65 9.68
C ALA A 398 -5.65 9.97 8.64
N SER A 399 -6.94 9.91 9.02
CA SER A 399 -8.05 10.24 8.12
C SER A 399 -8.09 11.73 7.79
N SER A 400 -7.91 12.60 8.78
CA SER A 400 -7.84 14.06 8.57
C SER A 400 -6.67 14.43 7.67
N GLN A 401 -5.50 13.81 7.89
CA GLN A 401 -4.33 14.00 7.04
C GLN A 401 -4.59 13.51 5.62
N ALA A 402 -5.15 12.32 5.43
CA ALA A 402 -5.41 11.75 4.11
C ALA A 402 -6.43 12.58 3.31
N LEU A 403 -7.46 13.12 3.96
CA LEU A 403 -8.42 14.05 3.34
C LEU A 403 -7.74 15.35 2.89
N SER A 404 -6.89 15.91 3.76
CA SER A 404 -6.08 17.10 3.43
C SER A 404 -5.13 16.83 2.27
N ASP A 405 -4.46 15.66 2.26
CA ASP A 405 -3.55 15.26 1.19
C ASP A 405 -4.26 15.13 -0.17
N VAL A 406 -5.48 14.59 -0.21
CA VAL A 406 -6.27 14.51 -1.45
C VAL A 406 -6.63 15.91 -1.95
N ASN A 407 -7.09 16.82 -1.08
CA ASN A 407 -7.42 18.18 -1.45
C ASN A 407 -6.19 18.95 -1.94
N ASN A 408 -5.10 18.89 -1.18
CA ASN A 408 -3.85 19.58 -1.50
C ASN A 408 -3.22 19.02 -2.78
N SER A 409 -3.21 17.70 -2.98
CA SER A 409 -2.69 17.08 -4.21
C SER A 409 -3.53 17.44 -5.44
N THR A 410 -4.84 17.63 -5.28
CA THR A 410 -5.73 18.10 -6.36
C THR A 410 -5.37 19.52 -6.76
N ALA A 411 -5.23 20.44 -5.80
CA ALA A 411 -4.84 21.83 -6.05
C ALA A 411 -3.44 21.92 -6.66
N ALA A 412 -2.47 21.18 -6.11
CA ALA A 412 -1.11 21.12 -6.61
C ALA A 412 -1.05 20.58 -8.06
N LEU A 413 -1.83 19.52 -8.37
CA LEU A 413 -1.89 18.97 -9.71
C LEU A 413 -2.42 20.01 -10.73
N ASN A 414 -3.45 20.77 -10.38
CA ASN A 414 -3.99 21.82 -11.24
C ASN A 414 -2.97 22.93 -11.49
N ALA A 415 -2.24 23.39 -10.46
CA ALA A 415 -1.17 24.36 -10.62
C ALA A 415 -0.01 23.83 -11.50
N ARG A 416 0.37 22.56 -11.36
CA ARG A 416 1.41 21.92 -12.18
C ARG A 416 0.98 21.78 -13.66
N LYS A 417 -0.31 21.55 -13.94
CA LYS A 417 -0.86 21.56 -15.31
C LYS A 417 -0.70 22.93 -15.94
N GLU A 418 -1.12 23.96 -15.23
CA GLU A 418 -1.00 25.35 -15.69
C GLU A 418 0.48 25.72 -15.92
N ALA A 419 1.37 25.34 -15.00
CA ALA A 419 2.81 25.57 -15.14
C ALA A 419 3.38 24.96 -16.43
N VAL A 420 2.99 23.73 -16.79
CA VAL A 420 3.43 23.09 -18.04
C VAL A 420 2.91 23.88 -19.27
N GLN A 421 1.64 24.26 -19.27
CA GLN A 421 1.03 25.00 -20.37
C GLN A 421 1.72 26.36 -20.59
N VAL A 422 1.94 27.10 -19.50
CA VAL A 422 2.62 28.40 -19.56
C VAL A 422 4.08 28.24 -19.96
N ALA A 423 4.80 27.27 -19.43
CA ALA A 423 6.20 27.00 -19.80
C ALA A 423 6.35 26.58 -21.27
N ALA A 424 5.39 25.83 -21.82
CA ALA A 424 5.37 25.46 -23.24
C ALA A 424 5.19 26.71 -24.13
N LEU A 425 4.23 27.55 -23.81
CA LEU A 425 4.00 28.82 -24.54
C LEU A 425 5.20 29.78 -24.44
N ALA A 426 5.81 29.88 -23.25
CA ALA A 426 6.99 30.69 -23.03
C ALA A 426 8.18 30.20 -23.86
N LEU A 427 8.42 28.88 -23.90
CA LEU A 427 9.48 28.29 -24.72
C LEU A 427 9.24 28.58 -26.22
N GLU A 428 8.00 28.46 -26.71
CA GLU A 428 7.66 28.77 -28.11
C GLU A 428 7.95 30.24 -28.45
N ALA A 429 7.53 31.18 -27.58
CA ALA A 429 7.79 32.60 -27.77
C ALA A 429 9.30 32.94 -27.75
N VAL A 430 10.06 32.36 -26.83
CA VAL A 430 11.53 32.53 -26.72
C VAL A 430 12.24 31.94 -27.96
N ARG A 431 11.80 30.80 -28.45
CA ARG A 431 12.33 30.19 -29.71
C ARG A 431 12.10 31.07 -30.88
N GLU A 432 10.91 31.67 -30.99
CA GLU A 432 10.60 32.64 -32.06
C GLU A 432 11.50 33.86 -31.97
N GLN A 433 11.65 34.47 -30.79
CA GLN A 433 12.55 35.61 -30.59
C GLN A 433 14.01 35.27 -30.92
N PHE A 434 14.46 34.07 -30.52
CA PHE A 434 15.82 33.59 -30.81
C PHE A 434 16.04 33.39 -32.31
N SER A 435 15.05 32.89 -33.06
CA SER A 435 15.10 32.72 -34.49
C SER A 435 15.25 34.07 -35.24
N PHE A 436 14.60 35.13 -34.74
CA PHE A 436 14.72 36.49 -35.27
C PHE A 436 15.92 37.29 -34.74
N ARG A 437 16.87 36.65 -34.05
CA ARG A 437 18.05 37.26 -33.43
C ARG A 437 17.71 38.35 -32.39
N ARG A 438 16.52 38.31 -31.81
CA ARG A 438 16.06 39.21 -30.74
C ARG A 438 16.15 38.62 -29.34
N GLY A 439 16.36 37.30 -29.22
CA GLY A 439 16.52 36.59 -27.98
C GLY A 439 17.98 36.08 -27.75
N THR A 440 18.34 35.82 -26.51
CA THR A 440 19.66 35.26 -26.16
C THR A 440 19.64 33.74 -26.11
N LEU A 441 20.79 33.09 -26.29
CA LEU A 441 20.97 31.66 -26.05
C LEU A 441 20.61 31.27 -24.61
N LEU A 442 20.94 32.16 -23.67
CA LEU A 442 20.66 31.91 -22.25
C LEU A 442 19.17 31.82 -21.96
N ASP A 443 18.35 32.71 -22.58
CA ASP A 443 16.90 32.69 -22.43
C ASP A 443 16.30 31.40 -23.01
N LEU A 444 16.80 30.96 -24.17
CA LEU A 444 16.38 29.68 -24.77
C LEU A 444 16.70 28.48 -23.85
N LEU A 445 17.94 28.42 -23.33
CA LEU A 445 18.35 27.32 -22.45
C LEU A 445 17.56 27.32 -21.14
N ARG A 446 17.23 28.51 -20.62
CA ARG A 446 16.44 28.67 -19.41
C ARG A 446 14.99 28.24 -19.61
N SER A 447 14.33 28.68 -20.68
CA SER A 447 12.94 28.28 -20.96
C SER A 447 12.82 26.78 -21.23
N GLN A 448 13.82 26.15 -21.87
CA GLN A 448 13.86 24.69 -21.98
C GLN A 448 13.97 24.00 -20.63
N GLU A 449 14.78 24.53 -19.72
CA GLU A 449 14.91 23.98 -18.34
C GLU A 449 13.61 24.12 -17.57
N GLU A 450 12.94 25.27 -17.65
CA GLU A 450 11.66 25.54 -17.00
C GLU A 450 10.58 24.56 -17.50
N LEU A 451 10.50 24.30 -18.80
CA LEU A 451 9.56 23.30 -19.35
C LEU A 451 9.90 21.87 -18.87
N TYR A 452 11.18 21.52 -18.85
CA TYR A 452 11.61 20.18 -18.35
C TYR A 452 11.23 19.99 -16.88
N ILE A 453 11.49 20.99 -16.03
CA ILE A 453 11.13 20.95 -14.61
C ILE A 453 9.62 20.86 -14.43
N ALA A 454 8.85 21.69 -15.13
CA ALA A 454 7.39 21.66 -15.08
C ALA A 454 6.83 20.29 -15.52
N GLY A 455 7.41 19.70 -16.57
CA GLY A 455 7.02 18.37 -17.06
C GLY A 455 7.29 17.26 -16.07
N ARG A 456 8.47 17.26 -15.46
CA ARG A 456 8.82 16.33 -14.38
C ARG A 456 7.87 16.45 -13.19
N ASP A 457 7.64 17.69 -12.74
CA ASP A 457 6.79 17.98 -11.60
C ASP A 457 5.32 17.62 -11.87
N LEU A 458 4.85 17.71 -13.13
CA LEU A 458 3.54 17.22 -13.53
C LEU A 458 3.43 15.70 -13.40
N VAL A 459 4.44 14.94 -13.87
CA VAL A 459 4.46 13.48 -13.73
C VAL A 459 4.43 13.08 -12.27
N ASP A 460 5.25 13.73 -11.43
CA ASP A 460 5.24 13.50 -9.98
C ASP A 460 3.87 13.82 -9.38
N GLY A 461 3.26 14.94 -9.76
CA GLY A 461 1.93 15.35 -9.30
C GLY A 461 0.80 14.38 -9.66
N LEU A 462 0.85 13.78 -10.84
CA LEU A 462 -0.12 12.76 -11.28
C LEU A 462 -0.10 11.54 -10.37
N VAL A 463 1.10 11.05 -10.07
CA VAL A 463 1.29 9.87 -9.23
C VAL A 463 0.95 10.18 -7.77
N ASP A 464 1.43 11.31 -7.25
CA ASP A 464 1.16 11.73 -5.86
C ASP A 464 -0.34 11.90 -5.61
N HIS A 465 -1.07 12.52 -6.56
CA HIS A 465 -2.52 12.66 -6.49
C HIS A 465 -3.23 11.30 -6.54
N SER A 466 -2.80 10.38 -7.40
CA SER A 466 -3.39 9.05 -7.47
C SER A 466 -3.14 8.27 -6.18
N LEU A 467 -1.92 8.33 -5.65
CA LEU A 467 -1.51 7.63 -4.44
C LEU A 467 -2.24 8.16 -3.19
N SER A 468 -2.45 9.49 -3.07
CA SER A 468 -3.21 10.07 -1.95
C SER A 468 -4.64 9.55 -1.91
N ARG A 469 -5.27 9.37 -3.08
CA ARG A 469 -6.62 8.80 -3.20
C ARG A 469 -6.66 7.33 -2.80
N TYR A 470 -5.70 6.51 -3.24
CA TYR A 470 -5.63 5.10 -2.83
C TYR A 470 -5.36 4.96 -1.33
N ARG A 471 -4.56 5.85 -0.73
CA ARG A 471 -4.34 5.90 0.73
C ARG A 471 -5.63 6.21 1.49
N LEU A 472 -6.43 7.15 1.02
CA LEU A 472 -7.72 7.47 1.61
C LEU A 472 -8.68 6.28 1.54
N LEU A 473 -8.79 5.62 0.38
CA LEU A 473 -9.61 4.41 0.19
C LEU A 473 -9.13 3.24 1.07
N HIS A 474 -7.83 3.10 1.27
CA HIS A 474 -7.26 2.11 2.18
C HIS A 474 -7.71 2.34 3.63
N LEU A 475 -7.66 3.57 4.13
CA LEU A 475 -8.09 3.92 5.48
C LEU A 475 -9.59 3.69 5.71
N ALA A 476 -10.41 3.89 4.67
CA ALA A 476 -11.86 3.66 4.69
C ALA A 476 -12.27 2.19 4.42
N ASP A 477 -11.27 1.27 4.22
CA ASP A 477 -11.49 -0.12 3.79
C ASP A 477 -12.25 -0.29 2.46
N GLU A 478 -12.29 0.75 1.63
CA GLU A 478 -12.92 0.69 0.31
C GLU A 478 -12.00 0.13 -0.79
N LEU A 479 -10.73 -0.12 -0.47
CA LEU A 479 -9.75 -0.61 -1.44
C LEU A 479 -9.99 -2.08 -1.81
N THR A 480 -10.35 -2.91 -0.83
CA THR A 480 -10.64 -4.34 -1.03
C THR A 480 -11.85 -4.57 -1.96
N PRO A 481 -13.01 -3.93 -1.76
CA PRO A 481 -14.13 -4.06 -2.68
C PRO A 481 -13.85 -3.43 -4.06
N LEU A 482 -13.06 -2.35 -4.14
CA LEU A 482 -12.70 -1.70 -5.39
C LEU A 482 -12.05 -2.66 -6.40
N PHE A 483 -11.22 -3.59 -5.91
CA PHE A 483 -10.56 -4.61 -6.73
C PHE A 483 -11.26 -5.97 -6.73
N ASN A 484 -12.53 -6.04 -6.31
CA ASN A 484 -13.32 -7.27 -6.24
C ASN A 484 -12.57 -8.42 -5.54
N LEU A 485 -11.82 -8.10 -4.48
CA LEU A 485 -11.17 -9.11 -3.67
C LEU A 485 -12.22 -9.87 -2.86
N PRO A 486 -12.18 -11.22 -2.82
CA PRO A 486 -13.21 -12.00 -2.17
C PRO A 486 -13.27 -11.68 -0.68
N ALA A 487 -14.47 -11.44 -0.16
CA ALA A 487 -14.67 -11.40 1.28
C ALA A 487 -14.22 -12.75 1.87
N GLN A 488 -13.60 -12.72 3.06
CA GLN A 488 -13.25 -13.97 3.71
C GLN A 488 -14.52 -14.65 4.22
N THR A 489 -14.78 -15.86 3.74
CA THR A 489 -15.81 -16.70 4.33
C THR A 489 -15.43 -17.06 5.76
N PRO A 490 -16.37 -17.04 6.71
CA PRO A 490 -16.11 -17.58 8.05
C PRO A 490 -15.57 -18.99 7.95
N VAL A 491 -14.63 -19.36 8.83
CA VAL A 491 -14.19 -20.75 8.92
C VAL A 491 -15.38 -21.57 9.40
N PRO A 492 -15.75 -22.70 8.72
CA PRO A 492 -16.82 -23.55 9.21
C PRO A 492 -16.53 -23.95 10.66
N ARG A 493 -17.48 -23.73 11.55
CA ARG A 493 -17.44 -24.16 12.96
C ARG A 493 -18.13 -25.51 13.05
N ASP A 494 -17.44 -26.56 12.53
CA ASP A 494 -17.93 -27.95 12.64
C ASP A 494 -17.74 -28.48 14.06
#